data_ad98d20673a7d9a5b32997c36e668858
#
_entry.id   ad98d20673a7d9a5b32997c36e668858
#
_cell.length_a   1.000
_cell.length_b   1.000
_cell.length_c   1.000
_cell.angle_alpha   90.00
_cell.angle_beta   90.00
_cell.angle_gamma   90.00
#
_symmetry.space_group_name_H-M   'P 1'
#
loop_
_entity.id
_entity.type
_entity.pdbx_description
1 polymer ?
#
loop_
_entity_poly.entity_id
_entity_poly.type
_entity_poly.pdbx_seq_one_letter_code
_entity_poly.pdbx_strand_id
1 'polypeptide(L)'
;MLTYEENKNEIDWVKNKEGWKPYTRQYAEKSELRPPHTWWNHDEVGQSSTGTKEIQKLFPDIKPFATPKPERLLQRIIQIATNEGDIVLDYFAGSGTTAAVAQKLKRKWIMVENNENTVNTFVVPRLKKVINGEDKGGISEEVNWTGGGGFTYFSVEKSMFDTRSGIICLAENVLNGKLAKLVATQLEYDYQPENEYFCGKKGDVLLAVVEGMLTDGLLNFLLNSLDGEKFLEIAALAVDPDLENKNCKNIKIGRIPNNILRHYARI
;
A
#
# COMPACT_ATOMS: atom_id res chain seq x y z
N MET A 1 39.71 -43.97 12.65
CA MET A 1 39.65 -44.17 11.18
C MET A 1 38.48 -45.12 10.94
N LEU A 2 37.39 -44.67 10.40
CA LEU A 2 36.25 -45.54 10.07
C LEU A 2 36.64 -46.44 8.91
N THR A 3 36.32 -47.71 8.99
CA THR A 3 36.69 -48.69 7.95
C THR A 3 35.80 -48.46 6.70
N TYR A 4 36.28 -48.86 5.53
CA TYR A 4 35.54 -48.75 4.25
C TYR A 4 34.13 -49.37 4.32
N GLU A 5 33.98 -50.44 5.07
CA GLU A 5 32.71 -51.18 5.18
C GLU A 5 31.64 -50.45 6.02
N GLU A 6 32.09 -49.70 7.04
CA GLU A 6 31.17 -48.95 7.92
C GLU A 6 30.57 -47.72 7.26
N ASN A 7 31.22 -47.17 6.20
CA ASN A 7 30.78 -45.94 5.52
C ASN A 7 30.51 -46.12 4.03
N LYS A 8 30.32 -47.33 3.57
CA LYS A 8 30.13 -47.70 2.17
C LYS A 8 29.01 -46.88 1.45
N ASN A 9 27.99 -46.48 2.19
CA ASN A 9 26.84 -45.72 1.67
C ASN A 9 27.00 -44.20 1.80
N GLU A 10 28.04 -43.71 2.48
CA GLU A 10 28.23 -42.27 2.76
C GLU A 10 29.45 -41.67 2.05
N ILE A 11 30.26 -42.52 1.39
CA ILE A 11 31.49 -42.08 0.71
C ILE A 11 31.44 -42.43 -0.77
N ASP A 12 31.61 -41.40 -1.60
CA ASP A 12 31.83 -41.52 -3.04
C ASP A 12 33.32 -41.39 -3.36
N TRP A 13 33.84 -42.34 -4.13
CA TRP A 13 35.18 -42.27 -4.64
C TRP A 13 35.21 -41.64 -6.02
N VAL A 14 35.82 -40.47 -6.15
CA VAL A 14 35.92 -39.76 -7.43
C VAL A 14 37.36 -39.77 -7.93
N LYS A 15 37.55 -40.19 -9.18
CA LYS A 15 38.88 -40.21 -9.82
C LYS A 15 39.18 -38.83 -10.41
N ASN A 16 40.29 -38.22 -10.01
CA ASN A 16 40.82 -36.98 -10.58
C ASN A 16 42.22 -37.22 -11.17
N LYS A 17 42.90 -36.14 -11.61
CA LYS A 17 44.24 -36.21 -12.19
C LYS A 17 45.32 -36.74 -11.20
N GLU A 18 45.06 -36.67 -9.91
CA GLU A 18 45.97 -37.11 -8.81
C GLU A 18 45.62 -38.47 -8.26
N GLY A 19 44.57 -39.15 -8.77
CA GLY A 19 44.12 -40.44 -8.33
C GLY A 19 42.67 -40.44 -7.80
N TRP A 20 42.32 -41.47 -7.03
CA TRP A 20 41.03 -41.61 -6.39
C TRP A 20 40.99 -40.83 -5.08
N LYS A 21 39.98 -39.96 -4.90
CA LYS A 21 39.75 -39.23 -3.63
C LYS A 21 38.36 -39.57 -3.07
N PRO A 22 38.24 -39.79 -1.76
CA PRO A 22 36.96 -40.01 -1.12
C PRO A 22 36.25 -38.67 -0.87
N TYR A 23 34.98 -38.64 -1.14
CA TYR A 23 34.05 -37.52 -0.82
C TYR A 23 32.91 -38.07 0.01
N THR A 24 32.62 -37.42 1.15
CA THR A 24 31.45 -37.75 1.97
C THR A 24 30.20 -37.22 1.30
N ARG A 25 29.18 -38.07 1.16
CA ARG A 25 27.86 -37.63 0.70
C ARG A 25 27.23 -36.71 1.72
N GLN A 26 26.85 -35.51 1.29
CA GLN A 26 26.03 -34.61 2.10
C GLN A 26 24.60 -34.70 1.56
N TYR A 27 23.68 -35.26 2.34
CA TYR A 27 22.28 -35.29 2.03
C TYR A 27 21.64 -33.93 2.37
N ALA A 28 20.79 -33.40 1.49
CA ALA A 28 20.16 -32.11 1.69
C ALA A 28 19.38 -32.01 3.02
N GLU A 29 18.82 -33.11 3.48
CA GLU A 29 18.11 -33.21 4.75
C GLU A 29 19.03 -33.10 5.99
N LYS A 30 20.33 -33.37 5.83
CA LYS A 30 21.34 -33.26 6.88
C LYS A 30 22.27 -32.07 6.71
N SER A 31 22.10 -31.28 5.64
CA SER A 31 22.95 -30.10 5.45
C SER A 31 22.53 -29.00 6.43
N GLU A 32 23.50 -28.54 7.22
CA GLU A 32 23.32 -27.34 8.02
C GLU A 32 23.00 -26.18 7.09
N LEU A 33 21.88 -25.49 7.34
CA LEU A 33 21.52 -24.28 6.64
C LEU A 33 22.62 -23.25 6.87
N ARG A 34 23.24 -22.79 5.81
CA ARG A 34 24.24 -21.73 5.89
C ARG A 34 23.52 -20.38 5.81
N PRO A 35 23.91 -19.41 6.66
CA PRO A 35 23.39 -18.06 6.54
C PRO A 35 23.74 -17.49 5.16
N PRO A 36 22.87 -16.65 4.57
CA PRO A 36 23.14 -16.04 3.28
C PRO A 36 24.40 -15.17 3.36
N HIS A 37 25.20 -15.20 2.30
CA HIS A 37 26.37 -14.33 2.18
C HIS A 37 25.96 -12.87 2.17
N THR A 38 26.80 -11.99 2.70
CA THR A 38 26.60 -10.54 2.69
C THR A 38 26.92 -9.90 1.34
N TRP A 39 27.63 -10.60 0.47
CA TRP A 39 27.96 -10.17 -0.88
C TRP A 39 27.25 -11.04 -1.90
N TRP A 40 26.50 -10.41 -2.82
CA TRP A 40 25.73 -11.09 -3.86
C TRP A 40 26.25 -10.73 -5.24
N ASN A 41 26.51 -11.73 -6.06
CA ASN A 41 27.04 -11.53 -7.40
C ASN A 41 25.90 -11.06 -8.34
N HIS A 42 26.24 -10.22 -9.30
CA HIS A 42 25.30 -9.75 -10.33
C HIS A 42 24.71 -10.89 -11.17
N ASP A 43 25.43 -12.00 -11.33
CA ASP A 43 24.92 -13.19 -12.04
C ASP A 43 23.77 -13.86 -11.32
N GLU A 44 23.72 -13.73 -9.98
CA GLU A 44 22.66 -14.28 -9.13
C GLU A 44 21.45 -13.34 -9.03
N VAL A 45 21.69 -12.07 -8.76
CA VAL A 45 20.64 -11.11 -8.42
C VAL A 45 20.33 -10.09 -9.52
N GLY A 46 21.08 -10.09 -10.59
CA GLY A 46 20.96 -9.11 -11.66
C GLY A 46 21.67 -7.79 -11.36
N GLN A 47 21.65 -6.89 -12.30
CA GLN A 47 22.22 -5.54 -12.22
C GLN A 47 21.21 -4.50 -12.72
N SER A 48 21.52 -3.20 -12.64
CA SER A 48 20.62 -2.12 -13.05
C SER A 48 20.09 -2.28 -14.47
N SER A 49 20.93 -2.74 -15.42
CA SER A 49 20.50 -3.00 -16.80
C SER A 49 19.49 -4.15 -16.91
N THR A 50 19.52 -5.12 -16.00
CA THR A 50 18.53 -6.20 -15.93
C THR A 50 17.16 -5.64 -15.57
N GLY A 51 17.05 -4.83 -14.53
CA GLY A 51 15.81 -4.17 -14.14
C GLY A 51 15.26 -3.26 -15.25
N THR A 52 16.14 -2.54 -15.96
CA THR A 52 15.74 -1.71 -17.12
C THR A 52 15.12 -2.57 -18.22
N LYS A 53 15.73 -3.71 -18.56
CA LYS A 53 15.20 -4.63 -19.58
C LYS A 53 13.87 -5.26 -19.15
N GLU A 54 13.68 -5.56 -17.87
CA GLU A 54 12.41 -6.05 -17.33
C GLU A 54 11.29 -5.02 -17.54
N ILE A 55 11.54 -3.76 -17.17
CA ILE A 55 10.56 -2.66 -17.39
C ILE A 55 10.30 -2.41 -18.88
N GLN A 56 11.31 -2.43 -19.73
CA GLN A 56 11.14 -2.26 -21.18
C GLN A 56 10.27 -3.35 -21.81
N LYS A 57 10.41 -4.58 -21.35
CA LYS A 57 9.55 -5.68 -21.82
C LYS A 57 8.09 -5.50 -21.40
N LEU A 58 7.84 -4.97 -20.21
CA LEU A 58 6.48 -4.70 -19.72
C LEU A 58 5.85 -3.49 -20.41
N PHE A 59 6.65 -2.48 -20.75
CA PHE A 59 6.23 -1.19 -21.30
C PHE A 59 7.12 -0.79 -22.50
N PRO A 60 6.98 -1.46 -23.65
CA PRO A 60 7.87 -1.25 -24.80
C PRO A 60 7.78 0.17 -25.38
N ASP A 61 6.61 0.81 -25.27
CA ASP A 61 6.32 2.11 -25.87
C ASP A 61 6.61 3.29 -24.92
N ILE A 62 7.07 3.02 -23.70
CA ILE A 62 7.32 4.04 -22.69
C ILE A 62 8.81 4.08 -22.36
N LYS A 63 9.36 5.31 -22.22
CA LYS A 63 10.73 5.46 -21.72
C LYS A 63 10.85 4.76 -20.36
N PRO A 64 11.83 3.84 -20.21
CA PRO A 64 11.95 3.09 -18.97
C PRO A 64 12.17 3.99 -17.75
N PHE A 65 11.72 3.53 -16.60
CA PHE A 65 12.07 4.15 -15.32
C PHE A 65 13.59 4.22 -15.16
N ALA A 66 14.11 5.31 -14.60
CA ALA A 66 15.56 5.59 -14.64
C ALA A 66 16.41 4.53 -13.93
N THR A 67 15.94 4.02 -12.77
CA THR A 67 16.73 3.10 -11.93
C THR A 67 15.88 1.96 -11.36
N PRO A 68 15.25 1.12 -12.21
CA PRO A 68 14.47 -0.01 -11.72
C PRO A 68 15.41 -1.06 -11.13
N LYS A 69 14.99 -1.67 -10.03
CA LYS A 69 15.72 -2.80 -9.46
C LYS A 69 15.31 -4.11 -10.15
N PRO A 70 16.24 -5.05 -10.38
CA PRO A 70 15.89 -6.36 -10.93
C PRO A 70 15.06 -7.17 -9.93
N GLU A 71 14.10 -7.93 -10.43
CA GLU A 71 13.21 -8.74 -9.58
C GLU A 71 13.97 -9.79 -8.77
N ARG A 72 15.01 -10.39 -9.31
CA ARG A 72 15.83 -11.38 -8.58
C ARG A 72 16.49 -10.81 -7.32
N LEU A 73 16.88 -9.52 -7.34
CA LEU A 73 17.41 -8.88 -6.15
C LEU A 73 16.35 -8.79 -5.06
N LEU A 74 15.17 -8.32 -5.41
CA LEU A 74 14.05 -8.19 -4.46
C LEU A 74 13.55 -9.58 -4.01
N GLN A 75 13.55 -10.57 -4.89
CA GLN A 75 13.23 -11.96 -4.54
C GLN A 75 14.13 -12.45 -3.41
N ARG A 76 15.45 -12.30 -3.56
CA ARG A 76 16.40 -12.74 -2.54
C ARG A 76 16.21 -12.02 -1.21
N ILE A 77 16.03 -10.70 -1.25
CA ILE A 77 15.77 -9.90 -0.04
C ILE A 77 14.50 -10.39 0.68
N ILE A 78 13.40 -10.53 -0.07
CA ILE A 78 12.11 -10.90 0.49
C ILE A 78 12.13 -12.34 1.03
N GLN A 79 12.75 -13.27 0.33
CA GLN A 79 12.85 -14.67 0.77
C GLN A 79 13.69 -14.85 2.05
N ILE A 80 14.76 -14.05 2.21
CA ILE A 80 15.61 -14.09 3.42
C ILE A 80 14.87 -13.48 4.62
N ALA A 81 14.10 -12.42 4.40
CA ALA A 81 13.55 -11.61 5.48
C ALA A 81 12.11 -11.99 5.87
N THR A 82 11.39 -12.76 5.05
CA THR A 82 9.95 -13.01 5.23
C THR A 82 9.54 -14.43 4.85
N ASN A 83 8.37 -14.84 5.35
CA ASN A 83 7.64 -16.05 4.94
C ASN A 83 6.42 -15.70 4.08
N GLU A 84 5.76 -16.70 3.46
CA GLU A 84 4.48 -16.51 2.77
C GLU A 84 3.44 -15.93 3.73
N GLY A 85 2.69 -14.94 3.26
CA GLY A 85 1.66 -14.24 4.05
C GLY A 85 2.16 -13.05 4.88
N ASP A 86 3.47 -12.90 5.09
CA ASP A 86 4.04 -11.73 5.75
C ASP A 86 3.83 -10.45 4.97
N ILE A 87 3.99 -9.30 5.64
CA ILE A 87 3.80 -7.97 5.04
C ILE A 87 5.15 -7.37 4.66
N VAL A 88 5.29 -6.99 3.40
CA VAL A 88 6.43 -6.23 2.87
C VAL A 88 6.03 -4.77 2.72
N LEU A 89 6.80 -3.87 3.31
CA LEU A 89 6.57 -2.42 3.23
C LEU A 89 7.72 -1.75 2.49
N ASP A 90 7.39 -0.93 1.48
CA ASP A 90 8.35 -0.10 0.75
C ASP A 90 7.82 1.33 0.61
N TYR A 91 8.54 2.28 1.21
CA TYR A 91 8.17 3.70 1.19
C TYR A 91 8.57 4.44 -0.10
N PHE A 92 9.33 3.80 -0.98
CA PHE A 92 9.86 4.39 -2.20
C PHE A 92 9.64 3.45 -3.37
N ALA A 93 8.37 3.20 -3.68
CA ALA A 93 7.95 2.16 -4.63
C ALA A 93 8.65 2.26 -6.01
N GLY A 94 8.97 3.46 -6.47
CA GLY A 94 9.63 3.70 -7.75
C GLY A 94 8.88 3.03 -8.90
N SER A 95 9.50 2.04 -9.54
CA SER A 95 8.85 1.28 -10.62
C SER A 95 7.93 0.14 -10.14
N GLY A 96 7.71 -0.01 -8.82
CA GLY A 96 6.84 -1.04 -8.24
C GLY A 96 7.44 -2.45 -8.20
N THR A 97 8.76 -2.59 -8.30
CA THR A 97 9.42 -3.91 -8.33
C THR A 97 9.18 -4.70 -7.05
N THR A 98 9.28 -4.06 -5.89
CA THR A 98 9.07 -4.71 -4.59
C THR A 98 7.67 -5.32 -4.48
N ALA A 99 6.63 -4.58 -4.86
CA ALA A 99 5.26 -5.10 -4.84
C ALA A 99 5.05 -6.22 -5.85
N ALA A 100 5.61 -6.11 -7.06
CA ALA A 100 5.53 -7.15 -8.07
C ALA A 100 6.11 -8.47 -7.57
N VAL A 101 7.30 -8.42 -6.95
CA VAL A 101 7.97 -9.59 -6.40
C VAL A 101 7.25 -10.14 -5.18
N ALA A 102 6.82 -9.27 -4.25
CA ALA A 102 6.06 -9.68 -3.07
C ALA A 102 4.76 -10.40 -3.46
N GLN A 103 4.03 -9.89 -4.47
CA GLN A 103 2.83 -10.52 -5.02
C GLN A 103 3.13 -11.92 -5.59
N LYS A 104 4.15 -12.04 -6.45
CA LYS A 104 4.57 -13.31 -7.04
C LYS A 104 5.02 -14.34 -6.00
N LEU A 105 5.58 -13.88 -4.88
CA LEU A 105 6.01 -14.70 -3.75
C LEU A 105 4.93 -14.91 -2.69
N LYS A 106 3.68 -14.50 -2.93
CA LYS A 106 2.53 -14.62 -2.02
C LYS A 106 2.73 -13.90 -0.67
N ARG A 107 3.47 -12.80 -0.67
CA ARG A 107 3.52 -11.87 0.46
C ARG A 107 2.45 -10.80 0.29
N LYS A 108 1.93 -10.30 1.41
CA LYS A 108 1.17 -9.05 1.41
C LYS A 108 2.15 -7.90 1.25
N TRP A 109 1.68 -6.77 0.72
CA TRP A 109 2.57 -5.64 0.52
C TRP A 109 1.85 -4.30 0.69
N ILE A 110 2.60 -3.31 1.11
CA ILE A 110 2.20 -1.91 1.20
C ILE A 110 3.29 -1.09 0.51
N MET A 111 2.90 -0.29 -0.49
CA MET A 111 3.82 0.57 -1.24
C MET A 111 3.42 2.01 -1.10
N VAL A 112 4.40 2.89 -0.99
CA VAL A 112 4.21 4.34 -0.99
C VAL A 112 5.07 4.96 -2.09
N GLU A 113 4.49 5.87 -2.85
CA GLU A 113 5.18 6.66 -3.86
C GLU A 113 4.59 8.08 -3.86
N ASN A 114 5.44 9.08 -3.81
CA ASN A 114 5.01 10.47 -3.76
C ASN A 114 4.84 11.13 -5.14
N ASN A 115 5.37 10.50 -6.19
CA ASN A 115 5.26 10.99 -7.55
C ASN A 115 4.08 10.32 -8.26
N GLU A 116 2.98 11.05 -8.38
CA GLU A 116 1.75 10.58 -9.02
C GLU A 116 1.99 10.09 -10.46
N ASN A 117 2.84 10.78 -11.22
CA ASN A 117 3.18 10.35 -12.57
C ASN A 117 3.89 8.99 -12.58
N THR A 118 4.78 8.74 -11.62
CA THR A 118 5.43 7.43 -11.44
C THR A 118 4.41 6.34 -11.11
N VAL A 119 3.48 6.64 -10.21
CA VAL A 119 2.39 5.71 -9.83
C VAL A 119 1.55 5.35 -11.05
N ASN A 120 1.09 6.35 -11.80
CA ASN A 120 0.17 6.16 -12.91
C ASN A 120 0.86 5.54 -14.14
N THR A 121 2.16 5.82 -14.34
CA THR A 121 2.90 5.31 -15.51
C THR A 121 3.47 3.91 -15.28
N PHE A 122 3.95 3.62 -14.06
CA PHE A 122 4.67 2.38 -13.80
C PHE A 122 4.03 1.49 -12.72
N VAL A 123 3.77 2.02 -11.51
CA VAL A 123 3.38 1.17 -10.36
C VAL A 123 2.06 0.47 -10.62
N VAL A 124 0.99 1.24 -10.85
CA VAL A 124 -0.35 0.69 -11.05
C VAL A 124 -0.45 -0.17 -12.31
N PRO A 125 0.06 0.24 -13.48
CA PRO A 125 0.04 -0.59 -14.68
C PRO A 125 0.85 -1.89 -14.53
N ARG A 126 2.03 -1.84 -13.86
CA ARG A 126 2.82 -3.04 -13.58
C ARG A 126 2.06 -4.03 -12.72
N LEU A 127 1.48 -3.56 -11.62
CA LEU A 127 0.73 -4.42 -10.70
C LEU A 127 -0.51 -5.04 -11.35
N LYS A 128 -1.21 -4.29 -12.21
CA LYS A 128 -2.30 -4.85 -13.02
C LYS A 128 -1.81 -6.00 -13.91
N LYS A 129 -0.68 -5.82 -14.63
CA LYS A 129 -0.08 -6.87 -15.46
C LYS A 129 0.35 -8.09 -14.63
N VAL A 130 0.93 -7.88 -13.44
CA VAL A 130 1.30 -8.97 -12.52
C VAL A 130 0.06 -9.75 -12.10
N ILE A 131 -0.99 -9.07 -11.64
CA ILE A 131 -2.23 -9.71 -11.17
C ILE A 131 -2.96 -10.45 -12.30
N ASN A 132 -2.96 -9.89 -13.51
CA ASN A 132 -3.55 -10.54 -14.68
C ASN A 132 -2.70 -11.71 -15.22
N GLY A 133 -1.50 -11.94 -14.68
CA GLY A 133 -0.57 -12.95 -15.20
C GLY A 133 0.05 -12.59 -16.55
N GLU A 134 0.01 -11.31 -16.95
CA GLU A 134 0.59 -10.80 -18.19
C GLU A 134 2.10 -10.53 -18.06
N ASP A 135 2.60 -10.33 -16.84
CA ASP A 135 4.03 -10.20 -16.58
C ASP A 135 4.72 -11.57 -16.62
N LYS A 136 5.33 -11.87 -17.76
CA LYS A 136 6.10 -13.11 -17.98
C LYS A 136 7.59 -12.95 -17.71
N GLY A 137 8.02 -11.73 -17.29
CA GLY A 137 9.42 -11.41 -17.02
C GLY A 137 9.86 -11.65 -15.57
N GLY A 138 11.07 -11.18 -15.28
CA GLY A 138 11.63 -11.26 -13.94
C GLY A 138 11.68 -12.66 -13.38
N ILE A 139 11.04 -12.87 -12.24
CA ILE A 139 10.97 -14.17 -11.53
C ILE A 139 9.73 -15.00 -11.89
N SER A 140 8.85 -14.52 -12.78
CA SER A 140 7.54 -15.14 -13.05
C SER A 140 7.64 -16.61 -13.45
N GLU A 141 8.58 -16.96 -14.31
CA GLU A 141 8.80 -18.34 -14.75
C GLU A 141 9.35 -19.21 -13.60
N GLU A 142 10.31 -18.71 -12.85
CA GLU A 142 10.94 -19.41 -11.74
C GLU A 142 9.96 -19.80 -10.64
N VAL A 143 9.00 -18.91 -10.34
CA VAL A 143 7.98 -19.15 -9.30
C VAL A 143 6.65 -19.67 -9.88
N ASN A 144 6.59 -19.99 -11.16
CA ASN A 144 5.38 -20.44 -11.87
C ASN A 144 4.19 -19.47 -11.69
N TRP A 145 4.44 -18.15 -11.75
CA TRP A 145 3.41 -17.16 -11.58
C TRP A 145 2.46 -17.09 -12.77
N THR A 146 1.17 -17.28 -12.50
CA THR A 146 0.10 -17.25 -13.52
C THR A 146 -0.90 -16.12 -13.34
N GLY A 147 -0.69 -15.28 -12.32
CA GLY A 147 -1.60 -14.21 -11.94
C GLY A 147 -2.36 -14.52 -10.66
N GLY A 148 -3.16 -13.57 -10.23
CA GLY A 148 -4.04 -13.69 -9.07
C GLY A 148 -3.86 -12.61 -8.03
N GLY A 149 -4.84 -12.53 -7.14
CA GLY A 149 -4.92 -11.51 -6.11
C GLY A 149 -5.51 -10.19 -6.59
N GLY A 150 -5.26 -9.15 -5.84
CA GLY A 150 -5.73 -7.79 -6.12
C GLY A 150 -5.00 -6.79 -5.22
N PHE A 151 -5.20 -5.50 -5.48
CA PHE A 151 -4.71 -4.43 -4.62
C PHE A 151 -5.71 -3.29 -4.55
N THR A 152 -5.61 -2.50 -3.51
CA THR A 152 -6.35 -1.23 -3.37
C THR A 152 -5.35 -0.08 -3.49
N TYR A 153 -5.69 0.89 -4.32
CA TYR A 153 -4.93 2.12 -4.46
C TYR A 153 -5.62 3.24 -3.66
N PHE A 154 -4.85 3.93 -2.85
CA PHE A 154 -5.27 5.09 -2.10
C PHE A 154 -4.45 6.30 -2.52
N SER A 155 -5.12 7.42 -2.77
CA SER A 155 -4.48 8.72 -2.80
C SER A 155 -4.53 9.32 -1.40
N VAL A 156 -3.38 9.77 -0.91
CA VAL A 156 -3.32 10.49 0.37
C VAL A 156 -3.70 11.94 0.09
N GLU A 157 -4.84 12.34 0.61
CA GLU A 157 -5.28 13.74 0.54
C GLU A 157 -4.42 14.63 1.44
N LYS A 158 -4.57 15.94 1.26
CA LYS A 158 -3.88 16.93 2.10
C LYS A 158 -4.26 16.71 3.57
N SER A 159 -3.29 16.95 4.46
CA SER A 159 -3.54 16.88 5.89
C SER A 159 -4.75 17.72 6.28
N MET A 160 -5.58 17.18 7.18
CA MET A 160 -6.66 17.96 7.83
C MET A 160 -6.12 19.04 8.77
N PHE A 161 -4.81 18.99 9.04
CA PHE A 161 -4.14 19.97 9.89
C PHE A 161 -3.09 20.72 9.08
N ASP A 162 -3.08 22.02 9.23
CA ASP A 162 -2.09 22.94 8.68
C ASP A 162 -1.30 23.58 9.82
N THR A 163 -0.03 23.82 9.60
CA THR A 163 0.84 24.47 10.58
C THR A 163 1.09 25.89 10.12
N ARG A 164 0.38 26.85 10.70
CA ARG A 164 0.57 28.27 10.45
C ARG A 164 1.26 28.92 11.68
N SER A 165 2.44 29.49 11.47
CA SER A 165 3.18 30.19 12.54
C SER A 165 3.46 29.35 13.80
N GLY A 166 3.66 28.04 13.65
CA GLY A 166 3.89 27.10 14.76
C GLY A 166 2.64 26.66 15.50
N ILE A 167 1.46 27.09 15.09
CA ILE A 167 0.17 26.64 15.64
C ILE A 167 -0.44 25.63 14.68
N ILE A 168 -0.92 24.51 15.22
CA ILE A 168 -1.66 23.49 14.46
C ILE A 168 -3.10 23.99 14.31
N CYS A 169 -3.50 24.28 13.08
CA CYS A 169 -4.85 24.71 12.71
C CYS A 169 -5.53 23.64 11.87
N LEU A 170 -6.86 23.66 11.78
CA LEU A 170 -7.58 22.86 10.80
C LEU A 170 -7.31 23.41 9.39
N ALA A 171 -7.07 22.50 8.45
CA ALA A 171 -6.93 22.89 7.04
C ALA A 171 -8.29 23.34 6.48
N GLU A 172 -8.26 24.27 5.54
CA GLU A 172 -9.46 24.87 4.94
C GLU A 172 -10.41 23.87 4.27
N ASN A 173 -9.88 22.71 3.86
CA ASN A 173 -10.64 21.66 3.17
C ASN A 173 -11.24 20.60 4.11
N VAL A 174 -11.10 20.72 5.42
CA VAL A 174 -11.65 19.73 6.38
C VAL A 174 -13.16 19.86 6.51
N LEU A 175 -13.67 21.07 6.41
CA LEU A 175 -15.08 21.36 6.47
C LEU A 175 -15.61 21.74 5.09
N ASN A 176 -16.78 21.22 4.75
CA ASN A 176 -17.49 21.58 3.53
C ASN A 176 -16.67 21.45 2.24
N GLY A 177 -15.82 20.44 2.15
CA GLY A 177 -15.01 20.14 0.99
C GLY A 177 -15.80 19.54 -0.18
N LYS A 178 -15.17 18.64 -0.93
CA LYS A 178 -15.75 18.08 -2.19
C LYS A 178 -17.04 17.27 -1.98
N LEU A 179 -17.19 16.61 -0.84
CA LEU A 179 -18.38 15.81 -0.51
C LEU A 179 -19.56 16.66 -0.07
N ALA A 180 -19.34 17.91 0.36
CA ALA A 180 -20.34 18.73 0.99
C ALA A 180 -21.63 18.88 0.15
N LYS A 181 -21.48 19.21 -1.13
CA LYS A 181 -22.63 19.38 -2.05
C LYS A 181 -23.40 18.07 -2.22
N LEU A 182 -22.69 16.95 -2.39
CA LEU A 182 -23.32 15.65 -2.60
C LEU A 182 -24.08 15.20 -1.35
N VAL A 183 -23.46 15.33 -0.18
CA VAL A 183 -24.05 14.96 1.12
C VAL A 183 -25.27 15.86 1.41
N ALA A 184 -25.15 17.17 1.24
CA ALA A 184 -26.26 18.10 1.40
C ALA A 184 -27.46 17.73 0.50
N THR A 185 -27.20 17.47 -0.78
CA THR A 185 -28.24 17.07 -1.74
C THR A 185 -28.92 15.76 -1.35
N GLN A 186 -28.15 14.74 -0.95
CA GLN A 186 -28.69 13.42 -0.60
C GLN A 186 -29.45 13.42 0.73
N LEU A 187 -29.08 14.30 1.65
CA LEU A 187 -29.80 14.49 2.92
C LEU A 187 -30.92 15.52 2.83
N GLU A 188 -31.20 16.02 1.61
CA GLU A 188 -32.25 17.01 1.29
C GLU A 188 -32.06 18.34 2.02
N TYR A 189 -30.82 18.82 2.12
CA TYR A 189 -30.48 20.15 2.57
C TYR A 189 -30.31 21.11 1.39
N ASP A 190 -30.71 22.36 1.56
CA ASP A 190 -30.38 23.44 0.64
C ASP A 190 -28.88 23.73 0.77
N TYR A 191 -28.13 23.41 -0.30
CA TYR A 191 -26.67 23.57 -0.31
C TYR A 191 -26.27 25.03 -0.29
N GLN A 192 -25.38 25.42 0.65
CA GLN A 192 -24.91 26.78 0.89
C GLN A 192 -23.39 26.88 0.72
N PRO A 193 -22.88 27.04 -0.51
CA PRO A 193 -21.44 27.06 -0.79
C PRO A 193 -20.69 28.24 -0.17
N GLU A 194 -21.39 29.33 0.10
CA GLU A 194 -20.80 30.56 0.66
C GLU A 194 -20.57 30.47 2.19
N ASN A 195 -21.13 29.47 2.86
CA ASN A 195 -20.95 29.33 4.29
C ASN A 195 -19.70 28.48 4.60
N GLU A 196 -18.80 29.08 5.36
CA GLU A 196 -17.50 28.48 5.70
C GLU A 196 -17.62 27.20 6.54
N TYR A 197 -18.60 27.15 7.45
CA TYR A 197 -18.71 26.05 8.43
C TYR A 197 -19.91 25.13 8.18
N PHE A 198 -20.97 25.64 7.60
CA PHE A 198 -22.24 24.92 7.42
C PHE A 198 -22.66 24.90 5.96
N CYS A 199 -22.47 23.78 5.31
CA CYS A 199 -22.70 23.64 3.87
C CYS A 199 -24.15 23.42 3.47
N GLY A 200 -25.05 23.22 4.42
CA GLY A 200 -26.48 23.00 4.13
C GLY A 200 -27.40 23.59 5.16
N LYS A 201 -28.64 23.91 4.75
CA LYS A 201 -29.70 24.40 5.62
C LYS A 201 -31.02 23.71 5.28
N LYS A 202 -31.75 23.28 6.34
CA LYS A 202 -33.08 22.70 6.23
C LYS A 202 -33.93 23.21 7.38
N GLY A 203 -34.73 24.24 7.14
CA GLY A 203 -35.44 24.97 8.21
C GLY A 203 -34.44 25.59 9.20
N ASP A 204 -34.56 25.23 10.47
CA ASP A 204 -33.64 25.68 11.54
C ASP A 204 -32.43 24.75 11.77
N VAL A 205 -32.28 23.70 10.94
CA VAL A 205 -31.18 22.77 11.02
C VAL A 205 -30.07 23.15 10.06
N LEU A 206 -28.86 23.27 10.55
CA LEU A 206 -27.64 23.45 9.74
C LEU A 206 -26.94 22.10 9.57
N LEU A 207 -26.30 21.93 8.41
CA LEU A 207 -25.50 20.75 8.11
C LEU A 207 -24.03 21.13 8.00
N ALA A 208 -23.17 20.42 8.73
CA ALA A 208 -21.73 20.43 8.55
C ALA A 208 -21.26 19.07 7.99
N VAL A 209 -20.47 19.08 6.94
CA VAL A 209 -19.86 17.87 6.37
C VAL A 209 -18.38 17.86 6.70
N VAL A 210 -17.94 16.81 7.39
CA VAL A 210 -16.53 16.61 7.80
C VAL A 210 -15.92 15.53 6.90
N GLU A 211 -15.06 15.95 5.99
CA GLU A 211 -14.31 15.02 5.09
C GLU A 211 -13.11 14.37 5.82
N GLY A 212 -13.35 13.91 7.04
CA GLY A 212 -12.37 13.32 7.92
C GLY A 212 -13.01 12.72 9.16
N MET A 213 -12.24 12.63 10.25
CA MET A 213 -12.72 12.19 11.55
C MET A 213 -13.27 13.37 12.33
N LEU A 214 -14.51 13.25 12.80
CA LEU A 214 -15.07 14.18 13.79
C LEU A 214 -14.45 13.87 15.15
N THR A 215 -13.70 14.83 15.67
CA THR A 215 -13.09 14.79 17.01
C THR A 215 -13.82 15.73 17.96
N ASP A 216 -13.61 15.57 19.29
CA ASP A 216 -14.19 16.46 20.29
C ASP A 216 -13.78 17.95 20.07
N GLY A 217 -12.54 18.18 19.68
CA GLY A 217 -12.06 19.55 19.35
C GLY A 217 -12.80 20.18 18.18
N LEU A 218 -13.02 19.41 17.09
CA LEU A 218 -13.77 19.88 15.92
C LEU A 218 -15.26 20.06 16.24
N LEU A 219 -15.85 19.19 17.03
CA LEU A 219 -17.22 19.34 17.51
C LEU A 219 -17.39 20.64 18.29
N ASN A 220 -16.50 20.88 19.26
CA ASN A 220 -16.55 22.12 20.06
C ASN A 220 -16.34 23.38 19.20
N PHE A 221 -15.47 23.32 18.19
CA PHE A 221 -15.30 24.41 17.24
C PHE A 221 -16.60 24.71 16.46
N LEU A 222 -17.25 23.68 15.90
CA LEU A 222 -18.51 23.84 15.17
C LEU A 222 -19.63 24.40 16.07
N LEU A 223 -19.70 23.95 17.33
CA LEU A 223 -20.68 24.45 18.30
C LEU A 223 -20.47 25.92 18.64
N ASN A 224 -19.21 26.34 18.80
CA ASN A 224 -18.88 27.73 19.07
C ASN A 224 -19.14 28.65 17.85
N SER A 225 -19.23 28.07 16.66
CA SER A 225 -19.53 28.78 15.40
C SER A 225 -21.03 28.87 15.10
N LEU A 226 -21.89 28.26 15.94
CA LEU A 226 -23.34 28.35 15.78
C LEU A 226 -23.87 29.67 16.32
N ASP A 227 -24.65 30.37 15.51
CA ASP A 227 -25.38 31.56 15.90
C ASP A 227 -26.77 31.16 16.47
N GLY A 228 -26.98 31.37 17.74
CA GLY A 228 -28.26 31.19 18.41
C GLY A 228 -28.66 29.72 18.67
N GLU A 229 -29.95 29.50 18.97
CA GLU A 229 -30.50 28.17 19.26
C GLU A 229 -30.85 27.39 17.96
N LYS A 230 -29.83 27.10 17.15
CA LYS A 230 -30.01 26.29 15.93
C LYS A 230 -29.70 24.83 16.19
N PHE A 231 -30.30 23.95 15.40
CA PHE A 231 -29.95 22.53 15.39
C PHE A 231 -28.78 22.30 14.43
N LEU A 232 -27.87 21.40 14.78
CA LEU A 232 -26.75 21.03 13.95
C LEU A 232 -26.78 19.53 13.62
N GLU A 233 -26.79 19.20 12.35
CA GLU A 233 -26.48 17.85 11.87
C GLU A 233 -25.04 17.83 11.34
N ILE A 234 -24.24 16.87 11.83
CA ILE A 234 -22.86 16.68 11.40
C ILE A 234 -22.77 15.31 10.71
N ALA A 235 -22.34 15.32 9.47
CA ALA A 235 -22.05 14.12 8.69
C ALA A 235 -20.54 14.00 8.45
N ALA A 236 -19.89 12.96 9.02
CA ALA A 236 -18.45 12.77 8.96
C ALA A 236 -18.06 11.46 8.27
N LEU A 237 -16.87 11.39 7.66
CA LEU A 237 -16.32 10.13 7.15
C LEU A 237 -16.06 9.13 8.27
N ALA A 238 -15.58 9.61 9.41
CA ALA A 238 -15.40 8.85 10.63
C ALA A 238 -15.82 9.69 11.84
N VAL A 239 -16.23 9.04 12.90
CA VAL A 239 -16.59 9.68 14.17
C VAL A 239 -15.75 9.05 15.26
N ASP A 240 -15.20 9.86 16.15
CA ASP A 240 -14.49 9.40 17.33
C ASP A 240 -15.43 8.52 18.18
N PRO A 241 -15.05 7.30 18.59
CA PRO A 241 -15.88 6.42 19.37
C PRO A 241 -16.46 7.07 20.65
N ASP A 242 -15.74 7.98 21.27
CA ASP A 242 -16.18 8.71 22.45
C ASP A 242 -17.34 9.68 22.15
N LEU A 243 -17.52 10.08 20.89
CA LEU A 243 -18.60 10.95 20.44
C LEU A 243 -19.83 10.19 19.96
N GLU A 244 -19.71 8.93 19.52
CA GLU A 244 -20.85 8.14 18.99
C GLU A 244 -22.00 7.99 20.02
N ASN A 245 -21.69 8.03 21.30
CA ASN A 245 -22.66 7.90 22.41
C ASN A 245 -22.97 9.22 23.12
N LYS A 246 -22.43 10.35 22.63
CA LYS A 246 -22.62 11.66 23.26
C LYS A 246 -23.97 12.24 22.89
N ASN A 247 -24.95 12.14 23.78
CA ASN A 247 -26.25 12.79 23.63
C ASN A 247 -26.10 14.30 23.87
N CYS A 248 -25.93 15.06 22.82
CA CYS A 248 -25.92 16.51 22.88
C CYS A 248 -27.32 17.05 22.49
N LYS A 249 -27.85 17.97 23.27
CA LYS A 249 -29.09 18.66 22.96
C LYS A 249 -28.91 19.47 21.66
N ASN A 250 -29.85 19.34 20.72
CA ASN A 250 -29.83 20.05 19.42
C ASN A 250 -28.70 19.65 18.44
N ILE A 251 -28.04 18.51 18.66
CA ILE A 251 -26.99 18.05 17.74
C ILE A 251 -27.28 16.61 17.33
N LYS A 252 -27.18 16.35 16.03
CA LYS A 252 -27.19 15.01 15.47
C LYS A 252 -25.85 14.73 14.83
N ILE A 253 -25.14 13.72 15.34
CA ILE A 253 -23.87 13.26 14.81
C ILE A 253 -24.10 11.97 14.07
N GLY A 254 -23.54 11.85 12.85
CA GLY A 254 -23.62 10.64 12.06
C GLY A 254 -22.46 10.48 11.09
N ARG A 255 -22.27 9.23 10.64
CA ARG A 255 -21.34 8.95 9.56
C ARG A 255 -22.02 9.23 8.22
N ILE A 256 -21.24 9.69 7.25
CA ILE A 256 -21.71 9.82 5.88
C ILE A 256 -22.17 8.45 5.40
N PRO A 257 -23.42 8.31 4.90
CA PRO A 257 -23.96 7.02 4.46
C PRO A 257 -23.10 6.35 3.38
N ASN A 258 -22.90 5.05 3.47
CA ASN A 258 -22.07 4.29 2.55
C ASN A 258 -22.53 4.34 1.08
N ASN A 259 -23.81 4.52 0.82
CA ASN A 259 -24.35 4.70 -0.53
C ASN A 259 -23.83 5.99 -1.18
N ILE A 260 -23.68 7.07 -0.41
CA ILE A 260 -23.09 8.33 -0.87
C ILE A 260 -21.61 8.14 -1.19
N LEU A 261 -20.86 7.50 -0.29
CA LEU A 261 -19.42 7.24 -0.47
C LEU A 261 -19.15 6.36 -1.70
N ARG A 262 -19.98 5.34 -1.94
CA ARG A 262 -19.85 4.48 -3.14
C ARG A 262 -20.11 5.24 -4.44
N HIS A 263 -20.97 6.24 -4.41
CA HIS A 263 -21.22 7.07 -5.58
C HIS A 263 -20.06 8.01 -5.86
N TYR A 264 -19.49 8.60 -4.81
CA TYR A 264 -18.32 9.48 -4.88
C TYR A 264 -17.06 8.76 -5.37
N ALA A 265 -16.84 7.51 -4.95
CA ALA A 265 -15.68 6.71 -5.37
C ALA A 265 -15.72 6.29 -6.87
N ARG A 266 -16.80 6.55 -7.58
CA ARG A 266 -16.98 6.26 -9.01
C ARG A 266 -16.81 7.48 -9.94
N ILE A 267 -16.66 8.67 -9.36
CA ILE A 267 -16.37 9.93 -10.06
C ILE A 267 -14.87 10.18 -10.05
#